data_9b709c31db5a9171b490eea816277b7d
#
_entry.id   9b709c31db5a9171b490eea816277b7d
#
_cell.length_a   1.000
_cell.length_b   1.000
_cell.length_c   1.000
_cell.angle_alpha   90.00
_cell.angle_beta   90.00
_cell.angle_gamma   90.00
#
_symmetry.space_group_name_H-M   'P 1'
#
loop_
_entity.id
_entity.type
_entity.pdbx_description
1 polymer ?
#
loop_
_entity_poly.entity_id
_entity_poly.type
_entity_poly.pdbx_seq_one_letter_code
_entity_poly.pdbx_strand_id
1 'polypeptide(L)'
;MQERDDTSLLLDELEDKRLRAKNTLERCKKALKAIDTYVDKLDVENLDISKLGEAMNIYDSTGEKWEERIILVKKEIASLDEKIEEEELRLEKKIGNKKLRTQVVVGLYAESAGEVEITVIYGASSFSQHLPFELYSCVSA
;
A
#
# COMPACT_ATOMS: atom_id res chain seq x y z
N MET A 1 -7.62 -11.41 -19.07
CA MET A 1 -8.47 -10.40 -18.46
C MET A 1 -8.69 -10.63 -16.98
N GLN A 2 -8.74 -11.87 -16.50
CA GLN A 2 -8.94 -12.24 -15.08
C GLN A 2 -7.78 -11.90 -14.13
N GLU A 3 -6.51 -11.96 -14.58
CA GLU A 3 -5.36 -11.69 -13.70
C GLU A 3 -5.20 -10.22 -13.22
N ARG A 4 -5.89 -9.29 -13.84
CA ARG A 4 -5.86 -7.86 -13.45
C ARG A 4 -6.80 -7.59 -12.28
N ASP A 5 -7.88 -8.33 -12.20
CA ASP A 5 -8.88 -8.19 -11.14
C ASP A 5 -8.39 -8.77 -9.81
N ASP A 6 -7.71 -9.92 -9.82
CA ASP A 6 -7.30 -10.61 -8.60
C ASP A 6 -6.23 -9.82 -7.79
N THR A 7 -5.28 -9.17 -8.48
CA THR A 7 -4.20 -8.43 -7.80
C THR A 7 -4.69 -7.08 -7.26
N SER A 8 -5.64 -6.44 -7.96
CA SER A 8 -6.31 -5.23 -7.49
C SER A 8 -7.17 -5.52 -6.27
N LEU A 9 -7.90 -6.64 -6.29
CA LEU A 9 -8.73 -7.08 -5.17
C LEU A 9 -7.89 -7.37 -3.91
N LEU A 10 -6.71 -7.97 -4.07
CA LEU A 10 -5.82 -8.24 -2.95
C LEU A 10 -5.31 -6.94 -2.31
N LEU A 11 -4.95 -5.95 -3.12
CA LEU A 11 -4.49 -4.65 -2.63
C LEU A 11 -5.61 -3.95 -1.86
N ASP A 12 -6.81 -3.92 -2.40
CA ASP A 12 -8.00 -3.33 -1.75
C ASP A 12 -8.28 -4.02 -0.40
N GLU A 13 -8.16 -5.35 -0.34
CA GLU A 13 -8.33 -6.09 0.92
C GLU A 13 -7.27 -5.75 1.97
N LEU A 14 -6.01 -5.58 1.56
CA LEU A 14 -4.92 -5.20 2.46
C LEU A 14 -5.12 -3.77 2.99
N GLU A 15 -5.53 -2.85 2.14
CA GLU A 15 -5.84 -1.47 2.51
C GLU A 15 -7.02 -1.40 3.49
N ASP A 16 -8.08 -2.17 3.25
CA ASP A 16 -9.21 -2.28 4.16
C ASP A 16 -8.80 -2.83 5.54
N LYS A 17 -7.95 -3.85 5.58
CA LYS A 17 -7.40 -4.39 6.83
C LYS A 17 -6.57 -3.34 7.57
N ARG A 18 -5.72 -2.61 6.84
CA ARG A 18 -4.93 -1.50 7.40
C ARG A 18 -5.83 -0.41 7.98
N LEU A 19 -6.89 -0.02 7.29
CA LEU A 19 -7.84 0.98 7.77
C LEU A 19 -8.54 0.53 9.06
N ARG A 20 -8.97 -0.73 9.12
CA ARG A 20 -9.59 -1.31 10.33
C ARG A 20 -8.62 -1.34 11.50
N ALA A 21 -7.37 -1.70 11.26
CA ALA A 21 -6.33 -1.69 12.28
C ALA A 21 -6.05 -0.25 12.79
N LYS A 22 -5.95 0.75 11.90
CA LYS A 22 -5.83 2.16 12.27
C LYS A 22 -7.01 2.65 13.13
N ASN A 23 -8.23 2.29 12.76
CA ASN A 23 -9.42 2.63 13.54
C ASN A 23 -9.42 1.96 14.92
N THR A 24 -8.91 0.74 15.01
CA THR A 24 -8.74 0.02 16.29
C THR A 24 -7.70 0.73 17.16
N LEU A 25 -6.58 1.14 16.59
CA LEU A 25 -5.54 1.91 17.28
C LEU A 25 -6.10 3.19 17.90
N GLU A 26 -6.88 3.94 17.14
CA GLU A 26 -7.49 5.18 17.64
C GLU A 26 -8.51 4.93 18.76
N ARG A 27 -9.28 3.84 18.69
CA ARG A 27 -10.17 3.43 19.79
C ARG A 27 -9.39 3.08 21.05
N CYS A 28 -8.28 2.34 20.93
CA CYS A 28 -7.43 1.99 22.06
C CYS A 28 -6.83 3.24 22.73
N LYS A 29 -6.33 4.18 21.94
CA LYS A 29 -5.81 5.47 22.44
C LYS A 29 -6.87 6.28 23.17
N LYS A 30 -8.09 6.33 22.61
CA LYS A 30 -9.22 7.02 23.27
C LYS A 30 -9.62 6.37 24.57
N ALA A 31 -9.61 5.03 24.65
CA ALA A 31 -9.89 4.30 25.88
C ALA A 31 -8.86 4.59 26.96
N LEU A 32 -7.56 4.57 26.61
CA LEU A 32 -6.48 4.91 27.53
C LEU A 32 -6.65 6.35 28.07
N LYS A 33 -6.86 7.31 27.16
CA LYS A 33 -7.11 8.70 27.56
C LYS A 33 -8.35 8.89 28.43
N ALA A 34 -9.40 8.10 28.21
CA ALA A 34 -10.61 8.15 29.04
C ALA A 34 -10.32 7.68 30.47
N ILE A 35 -9.47 6.65 30.62
CA ILE A 35 -9.04 6.16 31.92
C ILE A 35 -8.21 7.22 32.64
N ASP A 36 -7.24 7.84 31.96
CA ASP A 36 -6.43 8.93 32.51
C ASP A 36 -7.35 10.08 33.00
N THR A 37 -8.28 10.49 32.15
CA THR A 37 -9.25 11.57 32.47
C THR A 37 -10.14 11.19 33.67
N TYR A 38 -10.47 9.91 33.80
CA TYR A 38 -11.26 9.44 34.95
C TYR A 38 -10.45 9.56 36.26
N VAL A 39 -9.19 9.13 36.25
CA VAL A 39 -8.31 9.23 37.41
C VAL A 39 -8.04 10.68 37.78
N ASP A 40 -7.80 11.55 36.81
CA ASP A 40 -7.60 13.00 37.03
C ASP A 40 -8.81 13.69 37.70
N LYS A 41 -10.02 13.15 37.51
CA LYS A 41 -11.27 13.67 38.08
C LYS A 41 -11.65 13.02 39.42
N LEU A 42 -10.88 12.05 39.93
CA LEU A 42 -11.14 11.46 41.20
C LEU A 42 -10.91 12.52 42.31
N ASP A 43 -11.97 12.81 43.05
CA ASP A 43 -11.91 13.71 44.19
C ASP A 43 -11.31 12.96 45.39
N VAL A 44 -10.00 13.10 45.56
CA VAL A 44 -9.22 12.40 46.58
C VAL A 44 -9.63 12.79 47.99
N GLU A 45 -10.23 14.00 48.21
CA GLU A 45 -10.63 14.48 49.53
C GLU A 45 -11.84 13.73 50.07
N ASN A 46 -12.67 13.15 49.21
CA ASN A 46 -13.88 12.42 49.56
C ASN A 46 -13.79 10.91 49.37
N LEU A 47 -12.64 10.39 48.92
CA LEU A 47 -12.45 8.97 48.69
C LEU A 47 -11.85 8.28 49.95
N ASP A 48 -12.48 7.17 50.35
CA ASP A 48 -11.90 6.26 51.33
C ASP A 48 -10.59 5.66 50.77
N ILE A 49 -9.54 5.64 51.60
CA ILE A 49 -8.20 5.17 51.21
C ILE A 49 -8.22 3.75 50.61
N SER A 50 -9.11 2.88 51.14
CA SER A 50 -9.28 1.53 50.58
C SER A 50 -9.80 1.54 49.13
N LYS A 51 -10.75 2.39 48.84
CA LYS A 51 -11.32 2.58 47.49
C LYS A 51 -10.34 3.23 46.51
N LEU A 52 -9.47 4.11 47.02
CA LEU A 52 -8.39 4.68 46.22
C LEU A 52 -7.40 3.60 45.75
N GLY A 53 -7.01 2.69 46.67
CA GLY A 53 -6.13 1.57 46.32
C GLY A 53 -6.72 0.64 45.23
N GLU A 54 -8.02 0.32 45.37
CA GLU A 54 -8.73 -0.46 44.36
C GLU A 54 -8.80 0.28 42.99
N ALA A 55 -9.11 1.56 43.00
CA ALA A 55 -9.17 2.38 41.79
C ALA A 55 -7.81 2.44 41.08
N MET A 56 -6.70 2.59 41.82
CA MET A 56 -5.35 2.58 41.26
C MET A 56 -4.95 1.23 40.68
N ASN A 57 -5.30 0.12 41.33
CA ASN A 57 -5.05 -1.21 40.79
C ASN A 57 -5.84 -1.48 39.50
N ILE A 58 -7.08 -0.99 39.41
CA ILE A 58 -7.88 -1.08 38.19
C ILE A 58 -7.26 -0.20 37.08
N TYR A 59 -6.81 1.00 37.43
CA TYR A 59 -6.13 1.90 36.50
C TYR A 59 -4.88 1.23 35.89
N ASP A 60 -3.97 0.73 36.71
CA ASP A 60 -2.74 0.08 36.28
C ASP A 60 -3.04 -1.13 35.39
N SER A 61 -3.87 -2.07 35.85
CA SER A 61 -4.17 -3.30 35.14
C SER A 61 -4.94 -3.05 33.81
N THR A 62 -5.76 -2.01 33.77
CA THR A 62 -6.52 -1.65 32.58
C THR A 62 -5.67 -0.84 31.62
N GLY A 63 -4.82 0.06 32.12
CA GLY A 63 -3.84 0.80 31.35
C GLY A 63 -2.88 -0.12 30.62
N GLU A 64 -2.27 -1.06 31.35
CA GLU A 64 -1.35 -2.07 30.80
C GLU A 64 -1.99 -2.86 29.62
N LYS A 65 -3.23 -3.33 29.79
CA LYS A 65 -3.96 -4.04 28.73
C LYS A 65 -4.15 -3.20 27.46
N TRP A 66 -4.47 -1.92 27.62
CA TRP A 66 -4.65 -1.03 26.45
C TRP A 66 -3.32 -0.69 25.81
N GLU A 67 -2.24 -0.51 26.57
CA GLU A 67 -0.89 -0.28 26.05
C GLU A 67 -0.38 -1.48 25.25
N GLU A 68 -0.51 -2.70 25.80
CA GLU A 68 -0.20 -3.93 25.09
C GLU A 68 -0.98 -4.04 23.76
N ARG A 69 -2.28 -3.73 23.82
CA ARG A 69 -3.13 -3.75 22.61
C ARG A 69 -2.67 -2.74 21.58
N ILE A 70 -2.27 -1.54 22.00
CA ILE A 70 -1.71 -0.51 21.12
C ILE A 70 -0.43 -1.01 20.45
N ILE A 71 0.46 -1.66 21.17
CA ILE A 71 1.71 -2.21 20.64
C ILE A 71 1.41 -3.29 19.58
N LEU A 72 0.50 -4.21 19.88
CA LEU A 72 0.11 -5.27 18.95
C LEU A 72 -0.50 -4.71 17.66
N VAL A 73 -1.42 -3.76 17.77
CA VAL A 73 -2.06 -3.14 16.60
C VAL A 73 -1.06 -2.33 15.76
N LYS A 74 -0.09 -1.65 16.39
CA LYS A 74 0.98 -0.97 15.66
C LYS A 74 1.84 -1.94 14.86
N LYS A 75 2.18 -3.11 15.42
CA LYS A 75 2.91 -4.17 14.71
C LYS A 75 2.10 -4.73 13.54
N GLU A 76 0.79 -4.91 13.73
CA GLU A 76 -0.11 -5.34 12.67
C GLU A 76 -0.16 -4.33 11.51
N ILE A 77 -0.26 -3.03 11.81
CA ILE A 77 -0.23 -1.98 10.79
C ILE A 77 1.08 -2.00 10.02
N ALA A 78 2.23 -2.09 10.70
CA ALA A 78 3.53 -2.15 10.04
C ALA A 78 3.65 -3.35 9.11
N SER A 79 3.20 -4.53 9.53
CA SER A 79 3.18 -5.74 8.68
C SER A 79 2.23 -5.60 7.47
N LEU A 80 1.13 -4.87 7.61
CA LEU A 80 0.22 -4.59 6.49
C LEU A 80 0.81 -3.58 5.51
N ASP A 81 1.51 -2.56 6.02
CA ASP A 81 2.20 -1.57 5.17
C ASP A 81 3.29 -2.25 4.32
N GLU A 82 4.10 -3.16 4.90
CA GLU A 82 5.09 -3.95 4.16
C GLU A 82 4.44 -4.79 3.03
N LYS A 83 3.33 -5.47 3.32
CA LYS A 83 2.62 -6.29 2.32
C LYS A 83 2.01 -5.44 1.20
N ILE A 84 1.50 -4.27 1.52
CA ILE A 84 0.96 -3.33 0.52
C ILE A 84 2.09 -2.89 -0.41
N GLU A 85 3.24 -2.47 0.15
CA GLU A 85 4.40 -2.07 -0.63
C GLU A 85 4.92 -3.19 -1.56
N GLU A 86 4.99 -4.43 -1.06
CA GLU A 86 5.37 -5.59 -1.87
C GLU A 86 4.41 -5.82 -3.06
N GLU A 87 3.10 -5.72 -2.84
CA GLU A 87 2.10 -5.91 -3.90
C GLU A 87 2.08 -4.74 -4.89
N GLU A 88 2.28 -3.51 -4.44
CA GLU A 88 2.45 -2.34 -5.33
C GLU A 88 3.65 -2.52 -6.26
N LEU A 89 4.82 -2.89 -5.72
CA LEU A 89 6.02 -3.18 -6.51
C LEU A 89 5.82 -4.34 -7.48
N ARG A 90 5.05 -5.35 -7.11
CA ARG A 90 4.70 -6.47 -7.97
C ARG A 90 3.81 -6.04 -9.13
N LEU A 91 2.85 -5.16 -8.87
CA LEU A 91 2.01 -4.55 -9.90
C LEU A 91 2.81 -3.70 -10.88
N GLU A 92 3.70 -2.86 -10.38
CA GLU A 92 4.56 -2.01 -11.22
C GLU A 92 5.44 -2.84 -12.16
N LYS A 93 6.05 -3.91 -11.65
CA LYS A 93 6.84 -4.85 -12.47
C LYS A 93 5.99 -5.53 -13.55
N LYS A 94 4.76 -5.94 -13.24
CA LYS A 94 3.83 -6.53 -14.22
C LYS A 94 3.43 -5.52 -15.30
N ILE A 95 3.18 -4.27 -14.93
CA ILE A 95 2.81 -3.19 -15.85
C ILE A 95 4.02 -2.80 -16.71
N GLY A 96 5.20 -2.69 -16.13
CA GLY A 96 6.45 -2.41 -16.84
C GLY A 96 6.76 -3.46 -17.92
N ASN A 97 6.63 -4.74 -17.59
CA ASN A 97 6.81 -5.83 -18.54
C ASN A 97 5.74 -5.87 -19.64
N LYS A 98 4.52 -5.37 -19.39
CA LYS A 98 3.48 -5.25 -20.43
C LYS A 98 3.76 -4.09 -21.38
N LYS A 99 4.31 -2.97 -20.91
CA LYS A 99 4.70 -1.83 -21.78
C LYS A 99 5.81 -2.21 -22.75
N LEU A 100 6.72 -3.13 -22.38
CA LEU A 100 7.79 -3.64 -23.24
C LEU A 100 7.29 -4.63 -24.32
N ARG A 101 6.03 -5.06 -24.28
CA ARG A 101 5.42 -5.98 -25.25
C ARG A 101 4.56 -5.29 -26.30
N THR A 102 4.59 -3.98 -26.40
CA THR A 102 3.86 -3.28 -27.47
C THR A 102 4.65 -3.41 -28.75
N GLN A 103 4.14 -4.22 -29.67
CA GLN A 103 4.69 -4.41 -31.00
C GLN A 103 3.89 -3.54 -31.99
N VAL A 104 4.58 -2.70 -32.72
CA VAL A 104 3.98 -1.93 -33.83
C VAL A 104 4.33 -2.63 -35.13
N VAL A 105 3.30 -3.07 -35.86
CA VAL A 105 3.46 -3.69 -37.17
C VAL A 105 3.07 -2.66 -38.24
N VAL A 106 4.00 -2.30 -39.10
CA VAL A 106 3.77 -1.38 -40.21
C VAL A 106 3.79 -2.18 -41.50
N GLY A 107 2.66 -2.22 -42.21
CA GLY A 107 2.55 -2.81 -43.52
C GLY A 107 2.91 -1.79 -44.58
N LEU A 108 3.79 -2.16 -45.51
CA LEU A 108 4.18 -1.33 -46.64
C LEU A 108 3.78 -2.02 -47.95
N TYR A 109 3.22 -1.25 -48.85
CA TYR A 109 2.92 -1.68 -50.21
C TYR A 109 3.73 -0.83 -51.18
N ALA A 110 4.47 -1.48 -52.08
CA ALA A 110 5.22 -0.82 -53.11
C ALA A 110 4.86 -1.41 -54.48
N GLU A 111 4.55 -0.56 -55.46
CA GLU A 111 4.21 -0.99 -56.84
C GLU A 111 5.44 -1.44 -57.63
N SER A 112 6.64 -1.08 -57.19
CA SER A 112 7.91 -1.47 -57.79
C SER A 112 8.97 -1.75 -56.73
N ALA A 113 9.96 -2.59 -57.09
CA ALA A 113 11.08 -2.87 -56.21
C ALA A 113 11.95 -1.62 -56.00
N GLY A 114 12.22 -1.26 -54.78
CA GLY A 114 13.02 -0.09 -54.40
C GLY A 114 13.32 -0.07 -52.91
N GLU A 115 14.25 0.79 -52.54
CA GLU A 115 14.57 1.03 -51.13
C GLU A 115 13.62 2.10 -50.57
N VAL A 116 13.07 1.86 -49.36
CA VAL A 116 12.18 2.79 -48.66
C VAL A 116 12.73 3.04 -47.29
N GLU A 117 12.94 4.29 -46.96
CA GLU A 117 13.34 4.72 -45.64
C GLU A 117 12.09 5.03 -44.80
N ILE A 118 11.96 4.38 -43.66
CA ILE A 118 10.83 4.57 -42.73
C ILE A 118 11.32 5.19 -41.47
N THR A 119 10.79 6.35 -41.11
CA THR A 119 11.05 7.00 -39.84
C THR A 119 9.84 6.80 -38.92
N VAL A 120 10.03 6.09 -37.81
CA VAL A 120 9.00 5.92 -36.80
C VAL A 120 9.24 6.94 -35.66
N ILE A 121 8.29 7.86 -35.52
CA ILE A 121 8.30 8.84 -34.44
C ILE A 121 7.27 8.42 -33.41
N TYR A 122 7.73 8.18 -32.16
CA TYR A 122 6.82 7.90 -31.07
C TYR A 122 7.08 8.87 -29.91
N GLY A 123 5.99 9.32 -29.25
CA GLY A 123 6.05 10.16 -28.08
C GLY A 123 5.72 9.37 -26.84
N ALA A 124 6.62 9.34 -25.86
CA ALA A 124 6.32 8.91 -24.50
C ALA A 124 6.28 10.15 -23.61
N SER A 125 5.11 10.44 -23.07
CA SER A 125 5.00 11.45 -22.01
C SER A 125 5.57 10.85 -20.71
N SER A 126 6.71 11.37 -20.31
CA SER A 126 7.50 11.09 -19.10
C SER A 126 8.52 9.94 -19.20
N PHE A 127 9.74 10.34 -18.93
CA PHE A 127 11.02 9.62 -18.79
C PHE A 127 11.78 9.32 -20.08
N SER A 128 12.81 10.16 -20.26
CA SER A 128 13.92 9.95 -21.17
C SER A 128 14.74 8.73 -20.74
N GLN A 129 14.50 7.59 -21.37
CA GLN A 129 15.46 6.51 -21.44
C GLN A 129 15.77 6.26 -22.93
N HIS A 130 17.00 6.56 -23.32
CA HIS A 130 17.55 6.13 -24.60
C HIS A 130 17.63 4.60 -24.60
N LEU A 131 16.73 3.96 -25.36
CA LEU A 131 16.84 2.55 -25.69
C LEU A 131 17.46 2.45 -27.08
N PRO A 132 18.49 1.61 -27.28
CA PRO A 132 19.04 1.34 -28.60
C PRO A 132 18.03 0.54 -29.42
N PHE A 133 17.80 0.99 -30.66
CA PHE A 133 16.98 0.28 -31.64
C PHE A 133 17.84 -0.65 -32.47
N GLU A 134 17.43 -1.91 -32.57
CA GLU A 134 17.89 -2.80 -33.60
C GLU A 134 16.85 -2.84 -34.71
N LEU A 135 17.23 -2.36 -35.90
CA LEU A 135 16.43 -2.46 -37.12
C LEU A 135 16.71 -3.82 -37.76
N TYR A 136 15.72 -4.70 -37.76
CA TYR A 136 15.77 -5.92 -38.57
C TYR A 136 15.15 -5.65 -39.92
N SER A 137 15.96 -5.63 -40.98
CA SER A 137 15.49 -5.64 -42.37
C SER A 137 15.33 -7.10 -42.81
N CYS A 138 14.10 -7.56 -43.00
CA CYS A 138 13.85 -8.78 -43.77
C CYS A 138 13.72 -8.44 -45.25
N VAL A 139 14.72 -8.78 -46.03
CA VAL A 139 14.63 -8.81 -47.50
C VAL A 139 14.15 -10.20 -47.86
N SER A 140 12.91 -10.33 -48.31
CA SER A 140 12.47 -11.54 -49.00
C SER A 140 12.64 -11.34 -50.50
N ALA A 141 13.41 -12.21 -51.12
CA ALA A 141 13.56 -12.34 -52.56
C ALA A 141 12.32 -13.02 -53.17
#